data_2cdc4be18b449bf5e62137b793471ac4
#
_entry.id   2cdc4be18b449bf5e62137b793471ac4
#
_cell.length_a   1.000
_cell.length_b   1.000
_cell.length_c   1.000
_cell.angle_alpha   90.00
_cell.angle_beta   90.00
_cell.angle_gamma   90.00
#
_symmetry.space_group_name_H-M   'P 1'
#
loop_
_entity.id
_entity.type
_entity.pdbx_description
1 polymer ?
#
loop_
_entity_poly.entity_id
_entity_poly.type
_entity_poly.pdbx_seq_one_letter_code
_entity_poly.pdbx_strand_id
1 'polypeptide(L)'
;GFQRIGDFAWAAGDAQTRGFLIGATAGRTTLAGEGLQHGDGHSHILSSVIPNCKSYDPTFGYELATIFREGLRRMHDKQENIFYYITTMNENYTHPKMPKDKSVENGILKGMYLFNEHNKYKKTKIQLLGSGTILREIIKAAEILQNEYHIDSNLWSVTSYNELRKEAIEVERYNLLNPEKKPKKTYIEECLSSTEGPIVAASDYIRLNSDQIRPFTTKSFYSFGTDGYGRSDTRKNLRKFFEIDKEHIVAYSLSVLAKEQLIPSKYAKEAIKKYKIDTAKPIPTKL
;
A
#
# COMPACT_ATOMS: atom_id res chain seq x y z
N GLY A 1 17.15 9.44 6.69
CA GLY A 1 16.23 8.36 6.90
C GLY A 1 16.88 6.99 6.90
N PHE A 2 16.11 5.96 6.62
CA PHE A 2 16.56 4.55 6.62
C PHE A 2 17.79 4.32 5.73
N GLN A 3 17.86 4.99 4.62
CA GLN A 3 19.00 4.92 3.71
C GLN A 3 20.37 5.23 4.38
N ARG A 4 20.39 6.15 5.33
CA ARG A 4 21.64 6.51 6.05
C ARG A 4 21.98 5.54 7.17
N ILE A 5 21.02 4.82 7.68
CA ILE A 5 21.20 3.86 8.78
C ILE A 5 21.10 2.40 8.32
N GLY A 6 20.99 2.17 7.01
CA GLY A 6 20.75 0.83 6.46
C GLY A 6 21.78 -0.21 6.90
N ASP A 7 23.06 0.14 6.89
CA ASP A 7 24.13 -0.73 7.36
C ASP A 7 24.05 -1.02 8.87
N PHE A 8 23.75 0.00 9.69
CA PHE A 8 23.50 -0.20 11.12
C PHE A 8 22.26 -1.02 11.39
N ALA A 9 21.20 -0.84 10.59
CA ALA A 9 19.98 -1.65 10.74
C ALA A 9 20.24 -3.12 10.34
N TRP A 10 21.07 -3.36 9.33
CA TRP A 10 21.53 -4.70 8.97
C TRP A 10 22.35 -5.33 10.11
N ALA A 11 23.34 -4.62 10.64
CA ALA A 11 24.16 -5.07 11.77
C ALA A 11 23.31 -5.33 13.03
N ALA A 12 22.33 -4.48 13.32
CA ALA A 12 21.39 -4.68 14.43
C ALA A 12 20.56 -5.96 14.25
N GLY A 13 20.14 -6.24 13.01
CA GLY A 13 19.45 -7.48 12.68
C GLY A 13 20.31 -8.71 12.88
N ASP A 14 21.56 -8.69 12.40
CA ASP A 14 22.55 -9.77 12.56
C ASP A 14 22.88 -10.01 14.04
N ALA A 15 23.02 -8.94 14.82
CA ALA A 15 23.23 -9.01 16.27
C ALA A 15 21.97 -9.41 17.06
N GLN A 16 20.88 -9.78 16.40
CA GLN A 16 19.59 -10.17 17.01
C GLN A 16 18.98 -9.09 17.93
N THR A 17 19.24 -7.82 17.63
CA THR A 17 18.66 -6.69 18.37
C THR A 17 17.15 -6.69 18.21
N ARG A 18 16.43 -6.41 19.33
CA ARG A 18 14.98 -6.28 19.35
C ARG A 18 14.61 -4.84 19.61
N GLY A 19 13.61 -4.34 18.90
CA GLY A 19 13.13 -2.97 19.10
C GLY A 19 12.31 -2.47 17.92
N PHE A 20 11.99 -1.18 18.00
CA PHE A 20 11.23 -0.47 16.97
C PHE A 20 12.09 0.65 16.38
N LEU A 21 12.33 0.60 15.08
CA LEU A 21 12.81 1.73 14.31
C LEU A 21 11.59 2.50 13.79
N ILE A 22 11.46 3.76 14.16
CA ILE A 22 10.34 4.60 13.73
C ILE A 22 10.82 5.55 12.65
N GLY A 23 10.31 5.37 11.42
CA GLY A 23 10.46 6.29 10.32
C GLY A 23 9.47 7.43 10.46
N ALA A 24 9.77 8.41 11.32
CA ALA A 24 8.91 9.58 11.48
C ALA A 24 8.98 10.49 10.25
N THR A 25 7.87 11.16 9.93
CA THR A 25 7.73 12.03 8.75
C THR A 25 7.96 11.29 7.43
N ALA A 26 7.54 10.04 7.35
CA ALA A 26 7.73 9.19 6.19
C ALA A 26 6.79 9.54 5.01
N GLY A 27 7.15 9.04 3.83
CA GLY A 27 6.43 9.30 2.58
C GLY A 27 6.92 10.55 1.84
N ARG A 28 6.67 10.61 0.53
CA ARG A 28 7.12 11.73 -0.32
C ARG A 28 6.17 12.91 -0.33
N THR A 29 4.92 12.72 0.07
CA THR A 29 3.89 13.75 -0.05
C THR A 29 3.35 14.23 1.30
N THR A 30 3.85 13.72 2.41
CA THR A 30 3.37 14.07 3.76
C THR A 30 4.10 15.28 4.35
N LEU A 31 5.33 15.52 3.94
CA LEU A 31 6.10 16.69 4.32
C LEU A 31 5.82 17.86 3.39
N ALA A 32 5.46 19.01 3.95
CA ALA A 32 5.30 20.25 3.19
C ALA A 32 6.57 21.11 3.35
N GLY A 33 7.19 21.51 2.22
CA GLY A 33 8.33 22.41 2.22
C GLY A 33 9.68 21.80 2.61
N GLU A 34 9.80 20.49 2.64
CA GLU A 34 11.08 19.80 2.91
C GLU A 34 12.00 19.73 1.69
N GLY A 35 13.29 19.58 1.96
CA GLY A 35 14.27 19.34 0.89
C GLY A 35 14.06 17.99 0.18
N LEU A 36 14.50 17.92 -1.07
CA LEU A 36 14.28 16.76 -1.95
C LEU A 36 14.79 15.45 -1.35
N GLN A 37 15.92 15.49 -0.65
CA GLN A 37 16.55 14.32 -0.03
C GLN A 37 15.80 13.78 1.20
N HIS A 38 14.87 14.55 1.77
CA HIS A 38 14.08 14.13 2.93
C HIS A 38 12.80 13.42 2.54
N GLY A 39 12.37 13.53 1.27
CA GLY A 39 11.18 12.84 0.77
C GLY A 39 11.42 11.33 0.69
N ASP A 40 11.05 10.59 1.73
CA ASP A 40 11.19 9.13 1.77
C ASP A 40 10.22 8.45 0.80
N GLY A 41 10.74 7.71 -0.16
CA GLY A 41 9.93 6.94 -1.09
C GLY A 41 10.37 5.48 -1.24
N HIS A 42 11.37 5.01 -0.48
CA HIS A 42 11.99 3.71 -0.70
C HIS A 42 12.44 2.98 0.57
N SER A 43 12.19 3.52 1.75
CA SER A 43 12.64 2.92 3.02
C SER A 43 12.10 1.52 3.24
N HIS A 44 10.85 1.23 2.84
CA HIS A 44 10.27 -0.11 2.93
C HIS A 44 10.98 -1.12 2.01
N ILE A 45 11.48 -0.69 0.86
CA ILE A 45 12.28 -1.55 -0.02
C ILE A 45 13.65 -1.83 0.62
N LEU A 46 14.29 -0.81 1.20
CA LEU A 46 15.56 -0.99 1.90
C LEU A 46 15.42 -1.90 3.13
N SER A 47 14.34 -1.76 3.89
CA SER A 47 14.08 -2.63 5.05
C SER A 47 13.74 -4.07 4.66
N SER A 48 13.22 -4.29 3.45
CA SER A 48 12.81 -5.62 2.99
C SER A 48 13.96 -6.60 2.80
N VAL A 49 15.18 -6.09 2.61
CA VAL A 49 16.38 -6.92 2.45
C VAL A 49 16.89 -7.49 3.77
N ILE A 50 16.49 -6.93 4.91
CA ILE A 50 16.90 -7.41 6.23
C ILE A 50 15.98 -8.55 6.66
N PRO A 51 16.49 -9.78 6.84
CA PRO A 51 15.67 -10.99 6.99
C PRO A 51 14.69 -10.93 8.17
N ASN A 52 15.12 -10.43 9.32
CA ASN A 52 14.36 -10.37 10.56
C ASN A 52 13.71 -9.00 10.82
N CYS A 53 13.72 -8.09 9.85
CA CYS A 53 13.00 -6.81 9.94
C CYS A 53 11.55 -6.98 9.52
N LYS A 54 10.61 -6.60 10.39
CA LYS A 54 9.17 -6.50 10.13
C LYS A 54 8.82 -5.05 9.77
N SER A 55 8.42 -4.79 8.53
CA SER A 55 8.26 -3.43 8.02
C SER A 55 6.79 -3.11 7.76
N TYR A 56 6.28 -2.02 8.35
CA TYR A 56 4.86 -1.63 8.30
C TYR A 56 4.67 -0.15 7.97
N ASP A 57 3.63 0.15 7.19
CA ASP A 57 3.18 1.50 6.81
C ASP A 57 1.69 1.69 7.19
N PRO A 58 1.36 1.82 8.49
CA PRO A 58 -0.01 1.95 8.95
C PRO A 58 -0.60 3.31 8.56
N THR A 59 -1.91 3.33 8.25
CA THR A 59 -2.70 4.54 8.01
C THR A 59 -3.33 5.08 9.29
N PHE A 60 -3.89 4.20 10.11
CA PHE A 60 -4.69 4.59 11.27
C PHE A 60 -4.05 4.21 12.61
N GLY A 61 -4.39 4.96 13.66
CA GLY A 61 -3.84 4.75 14.99
C GLY A 61 -4.10 3.36 15.56
N TYR A 62 -5.25 2.74 15.25
CA TYR A 62 -5.53 1.37 15.69
C TYR A 62 -4.67 0.32 14.99
N GLU A 63 -4.29 0.56 13.72
CA GLU A 63 -3.33 -0.30 13.01
C GLU A 63 -1.95 -0.22 13.69
N LEU A 64 -1.49 0.99 13.95
CA LEU A 64 -0.23 1.23 14.65
C LEU A 64 -0.22 0.56 16.02
N ALA A 65 -1.29 0.75 16.83
CA ALA A 65 -1.41 0.15 18.16
C ALA A 65 -1.40 -1.38 18.10
N THR A 66 -2.08 -1.98 17.11
CA THR A 66 -2.08 -3.44 16.91
C THR A 66 -0.69 -3.96 16.58
N ILE A 67 0.05 -3.28 15.68
CA ILE A 67 1.41 -3.66 15.30
C ILE A 67 2.37 -3.54 16.49
N PHE A 68 2.30 -2.44 17.26
CA PHE A 68 3.13 -2.25 18.45
C PHE A 68 2.86 -3.31 19.51
N ARG A 69 1.60 -3.58 19.83
CA ARG A 69 1.21 -4.60 20.81
C ARG A 69 1.75 -5.98 20.43
N GLU A 70 1.58 -6.38 19.17
CA GLU A 70 2.10 -7.65 18.68
C GLU A 70 3.63 -7.67 18.64
N GLY A 71 4.27 -6.57 18.28
CA GLY A 71 5.72 -6.43 18.29
C GLY A 71 6.30 -6.62 19.69
N LEU A 72 5.71 -5.99 20.70
CA LEU A 72 6.10 -6.17 22.09
C LEU A 72 5.94 -7.64 22.52
N ARG A 73 4.78 -8.24 22.22
CA ARG A 73 4.54 -9.65 22.55
C ARG A 73 5.56 -10.59 21.92
N ARG A 74 5.88 -10.39 20.63
CA ARG A 74 6.84 -11.25 19.91
C ARG A 74 8.27 -11.05 20.39
N MET A 75 8.70 -9.81 20.54
CA MET A 75 10.08 -9.49 20.91
C MET A 75 10.37 -9.70 22.40
N HIS A 76 9.42 -9.34 23.28
CA HIS A 76 9.60 -9.44 24.74
C HIS A 76 9.12 -10.78 25.29
N ASP A 77 7.86 -11.18 25.08
CA ASP A 77 7.30 -12.38 25.71
C ASP A 77 7.77 -13.66 25.01
N LYS A 78 7.83 -13.65 23.67
CA LYS A 78 8.25 -14.81 22.86
C LYS A 78 9.74 -14.85 22.55
N GLN A 79 10.46 -13.78 22.83
CA GLN A 79 11.90 -13.67 22.56
C GLN A 79 12.30 -13.98 21.11
N GLU A 80 11.39 -13.71 20.15
CA GLU A 80 11.67 -13.92 18.73
C GLU A 80 12.81 -13.01 18.24
N ASN A 81 13.66 -13.52 17.37
CA ASN A 81 14.72 -12.75 16.73
C ASN A 81 14.15 -11.91 15.59
N ILE A 82 13.47 -10.85 15.94
CA ILE A 82 12.90 -9.88 15.01
C ILE A 82 13.01 -8.45 15.57
N PHE A 83 13.00 -7.46 14.70
CA PHE A 83 12.78 -6.07 15.04
C PHE A 83 11.81 -5.44 14.04
N TYR A 84 11.27 -4.28 14.37
CA TYR A 84 10.27 -3.61 13.55
C TYR A 84 10.81 -2.31 12.95
N TYR A 85 10.46 -2.07 11.69
CA TYR A 85 10.52 -0.75 11.06
C TYR A 85 9.09 -0.29 10.79
N ILE A 86 8.68 0.84 11.37
CA ILE A 86 7.31 1.34 11.23
C ILE A 86 7.38 2.79 10.78
N THR A 87 6.69 3.13 9.69
CA THR A 87 6.60 4.51 9.23
C THR A 87 5.42 5.21 9.88
N THR A 88 5.62 6.48 10.20
CA THR A 88 4.60 7.39 10.71
C THR A 88 4.68 8.72 9.97
N MET A 89 3.56 9.41 9.87
CA MET A 89 3.45 10.66 9.13
C MET A 89 3.08 11.81 10.06
N ASN A 90 3.44 13.03 9.67
CA ASN A 90 3.09 14.26 10.40
C ASN A 90 1.82 14.95 9.84
N GLU A 91 1.04 14.27 9.02
CA GLU A 91 -0.25 14.78 8.54
C GLU A 91 -1.37 14.44 9.52
N ASN A 92 -2.03 15.46 10.06
CA ASN A 92 -3.16 15.27 10.97
C ASN A 92 -4.45 14.96 10.20
N TYR A 93 -5.16 13.92 10.62
CA TYR A 93 -6.47 13.55 10.11
C TYR A 93 -7.28 12.74 11.12
N THR A 94 -8.58 12.66 10.89
CA THR A 94 -9.47 11.87 11.75
C THR A 94 -9.21 10.38 11.56
N HIS A 95 -9.01 9.69 12.67
CA HIS A 95 -8.87 8.23 12.70
C HIS A 95 -10.23 7.59 12.97
N PRO A 96 -10.72 6.68 12.12
CA PRO A 96 -11.93 5.95 12.39
C PRO A 96 -11.73 4.96 13.54
N LYS A 97 -12.85 4.50 14.09
CA LYS A 97 -12.81 3.36 15.00
C LYS A 97 -12.38 2.10 14.23
N MET A 98 -11.64 1.23 14.90
CA MET A 98 -11.31 -0.08 14.34
C MET A 98 -12.60 -0.84 13.98
N PRO A 99 -12.68 -1.44 12.79
CA PRO A 99 -13.80 -2.32 12.45
C PRO A 99 -13.96 -3.46 13.48
N LYS A 100 -15.20 -3.83 13.77
CA LYS A 100 -15.50 -4.83 14.83
C LYS A 100 -15.19 -6.28 14.44
N ASP A 101 -14.85 -6.53 13.18
CA ASP A 101 -14.50 -7.87 12.70
C ASP A 101 -13.16 -8.30 13.29
N LYS A 102 -13.16 -9.47 13.94
CA LYS A 102 -11.96 -10.05 14.54
C LYS A 102 -10.86 -10.37 13.52
N SER A 103 -11.20 -10.54 12.26
CA SER A 103 -10.23 -10.77 11.18
C SER A 103 -9.34 -9.55 10.90
N VAL A 104 -9.80 -8.35 11.28
CA VAL A 104 -9.07 -7.10 11.03
C VAL A 104 -7.72 -7.06 11.75
N GLU A 105 -7.65 -7.45 13.02
CA GLU A 105 -6.36 -7.52 13.74
C GLU A 105 -5.37 -8.45 13.05
N ASN A 106 -5.83 -9.64 12.67
CA ASN A 106 -5.00 -10.60 11.95
C ASN A 106 -4.56 -10.06 10.59
N GLY A 107 -5.47 -9.40 9.88
CA GLY A 107 -5.17 -8.77 8.59
C GLY A 107 -4.14 -7.65 8.69
N ILE A 108 -4.25 -6.78 9.71
CA ILE A 108 -3.26 -5.75 10.01
C ILE A 108 -1.85 -6.35 10.15
N LEU A 109 -1.75 -7.46 10.90
CA LEU A 109 -0.47 -8.13 11.17
C LEU A 109 0.06 -8.92 9.98
N LYS A 110 -0.82 -9.49 9.17
CA LYS A 110 -0.46 -10.19 7.92
C LYS A 110 -0.13 -9.24 6.77
N GLY A 111 -0.50 -7.97 6.86
CA GLY A 111 -0.13 -6.92 5.91
C GLY A 111 -1.26 -6.32 5.11
N MET A 112 -2.50 -6.85 5.12
CA MET A 112 -3.67 -6.21 4.52
C MET A 112 -4.98 -6.71 5.10
N TYR A 113 -6.01 -5.87 5.05
CA TYR A 113 -7.38 -6.25 5.42
C TYR A 113 -8.41 -5.43 4.62
N LEU A 114 -9.62 -5.97 4.49
CA LEU A 114 -10.74 -5.24 3.88
C LEU A 114 -11.19 -4.13 4.82
N PHE A 115 -10.89 -2.88 4.45
CA PHE A 115 -11.25 -1.70 5.23
C PHE A 115 -12.71 -1.32 5.05
N ASN A 116 -13.19 -1.32 3.80
CA ASN A 116 -14.57 -0.99 3.46
C ASN A 116 -14.97 -1.62 2.13
N GLU A 117 -16.26 -1.77 1.92
CA GLU A 117 -16.85 -2.28 0.69
C GLU A 117 -17.95 -1.35 0.19
N HIS A 118 -17.79 -0.88 -1.04
CA HIS A 118 -18.84 -0.19 -1.78
C HIS A 118 -19.51 -1.20 -2.70
N ASN A 119 -20.77 -1.53 -2.45
CA ASN A 119 -21.50 -2.59 -3.15
C ASN A 119 -22.95 -2.18 -3.44
N LYS A 120 -23.12 -0.99 -4.04
CA LYS A 120 -24.43 -0.38 -4.31
C LYS A 120 -25.01 -0.83 -5.65
N TYR A 121 -24.18 -0.91 -6.68
CA TYR A 121 -24.65 -1.10 -8.06
C TYR A 121 -24.54 -2.53 -8.55
N LYS A 122 -23.62 -3.34 -7.99
CA LYS A 122 -23.43 -4.78 -8.28
C LYS A 122 -23.21 -5.10 -9.77
N LYS A 123 -22.55 -4.19 -10.51
CA LYS A 123 -22.31 -4.35 -11.96
C LYS A 123 -20.83 -4.45 -12.28
N THR A 124 -20.07 -3.44 -11.92
CA THR A 124 -18.62 -3.36 -12.17
C THR A 124 -17.93 -3.07 -10.87
N LYS A 125 -16.94 -3.84 -10.55
CA LYS A 125 -16.19 -3.74 -9.31
C LYS A 125 -14.70 -3.61 -9.56
N ILE A 126 -14.00 -2.90 -8.67
CA ILE A 126 -12.55 -2.72 -8.69
C ILE A 126 -11.98 -2.94 -7.29
N GLN A 127 -10.77 -3.47 -7.21
CA GLN A 127 -10.05 -3.65 -5.96
C GLN A 127 -9.08 -2.47 -5.78
N LEU A 128 -9.27 -1.67 -4.75
CA LEU A 128 -8.47 -0.49 -4.46
C LEU A 128 -7.62 -0.74 -3.22
N LEU A 129 -6.30 -0.76 -3.38
CA LEU A 129 -5.33 -0.99 -2.32
C LEU A 129 -4.61 0.32 -1.99
N GLY A 130 -4.58 0.69 -0.72
CA GLY A 130 -3.85 1.86 -0.25
C GLY A 130 -3.04 1.58 1.00
N SER A 131 -1.90 2.24 1.16
CA SER A 131 -1.09 2.19 2.38
C SER A 131 -0.81 3.60 2.91
N GLY A 132 -0.52 3.70 4.20
CA GLY A 132 -0.18 4.96 4.83
C GLY A 132 -1.20 6.07 4.49
N THR A 133 -0.72 7.28 4.33
CA THR A 133 -1.58 8.44 4.07
C THR A 133 -2.37 8.35 2.75
N ILE A 134 -1.90 7.59 1.76
CA ILE A 134 -2.54 7.50 0.44
C ILE A 134 -3.81 6.63 0.47
N LEU A 135 -4.01 5.79 1.47
CA LEU A 135 -5.31 5.15 1.66
C LEU A 135 -6.45 6.18 1.74
N ARG A 136 -6.21 7.38 2.26
CA ARG A 136 -7.20 8.48 2.32
C ARG A 136 -7.57 9.00 0.92
N GLU A 137 -6.62 9.04 0.00
CA GLU A 137 -6.91 9.40 -1.40
C GLU A 137 -7.68 8.26 -2.10
N ILE A 138 -7.35 7.00 -1.79
CA ILE A 138 -8.10 5.81 -2.23
C ILE A 138 -9.56 5.87 -1.76
N ILE A 139 -9.82 6.19 -0.49
CA ILE A 139 -11.18 6.31 0.07
C ILE A 139 -11.98 7.35 -0.71
N LYS A 140 -11.42 8.55 -0.91
CA LYS A 140 -12.08 9.62 -1.68
C LYS A 140 -12.31 9.23 -3.15
N ALA A 141 -11.35 8.54 -3.76
CA ALA A 141 -11.49 8.06 -5.13
C ALA A 141 -12.62 7.03 -5.26
N ALA A 142 -12.73 6.12 -4.29
CA ALA A 142 -13.80 5.13 -4.25
C ALA A 142 -15.20 5.77 -4.12
N GLU A 143 -15.33 6.82 -3.29
CA GLU A 143 -16.56 7.60 -3.18
C GLU A 143 -16.95 8.25 -4.52
N ILE A 144 -16.00 8.82 -5.24
CA ILE A 144 -16.22 9.41 -6.56
C ILE A 144 -16.61 8.33 -7.58
N LEU A 145 -15.89 7.20 -7.61
CA LEU A 145 -16.20 6.09 -8.52
C LEU A 145 -17.61 5.57 -8.30
N GLN A 146 -18.05 5.44 -7.06
CA GLN A 146 -19.40 5.00 -6.76
C GLN A 146 -20.46 6.04 -7.11
N ASN A 147 -20.28 7.29 -6.68
CA ASN A 147 -21.33 8.32 -6.78
C ASN A 147 -21.49 8.86 -8.20
N GLU A 148 -20.39 9.00 -8.95
CA GLU A 148 -20.42 9.64 -10.28
C GLU A 148 -20.37 8.65 -11.43
N TYR A 149 -19.70 7.49 -11.24
CA TYR A 149 -19.49 6.51 -12.31
C TYR A 149 -20.21 5.18 -12.09
N HIS A 150 -20.91 5.02 -10.95
CA HIS A 150 -21.65 3.81 -10.59
C HIS A 150 -20.77 2.54 -10.58
N ILE A 151 -19.52 2.69 -10.16
CA ILE A 151 -18.54 1.61 -10.02
C ILE A 151 -18.39 1.29 -8.54
N ASP A 152 -18.59 0.04 -8.20
CA ASP A 152 -18.38 -0.47 -6.85
C ASP A 152 -16.92 -0.81 -6.61
N SER A 153 -16.49 -0.82 -5.35
CA SER A 153 -15.09 -1.08 -5.00
C SER A 153 -14.95 -1.78 -3.66
N ASN A 154 -13.95 -2.62 -3.53
CA ASN A 154 -13.42 -3.05 -2.25
C ASN A 154 -12.20 -2.20 -1.92
N LEU A 155 -12.17 -1.63 -0.73
CA LEU A 155 -11.07 -0.81 -0.24
C LEU A 155 -10.25 -1.65 0.74
N TRP A 156 -8.99 -1.81 0.43
CA TRP A 156 -8.04 -2.58 1.22
C TRP A 156 -7.01 -1.64 1.86
N SER A 157 -6.89 -1.69 3.19
CA SER A 157 -5.75 -1.08 3.88
C SER A 157 -4.60 -2.08 3.84
N VAL A 158 -3.50 -1.69 3.19
CA VAL A 158 -2.28 -2.50 3.11
C VAL A 158 -1.28 -1.94 4.11
N THR A 159 -1.15 -2.60 5.22
CA THR A 159 -0.23 -2.20 6.29
C THR A 159 1.21 -2.65 6.05
N SER A 160 1.43 -3.68 5.22
CA SER A 160 2.78 -4.16 4.89
C SER A 160 2.82 -4.97 3.59
N TYR A 161 3.33 -4.40 2.52
CA TYR A 161 3.66 -5.16 1.31
C TYR A 161 4.81 -6.15 1.55
N ASN A 162 5.73 -5.82 2.46
CA ASN A 162 6.87 -6.68 2.79
C ASN A 162 6.44 -7.99 3.46
N GLU A 163 5.55 -7.93 4.44
CA GLU A 163 5.08 -9.14 5.12
C GLU A 163 4.21 -10.00 4.21
N LEU A 164 3.36 -9.37 3.37
CA LEU A 164 2.61 -10.07 2.32
C LEU A 164 3.53 -10.84 1.37
N ARG A 165 4.60 -10.20 0.90
CA ARG A 165 5.59 -10.83 0.02
C ARG A 165 6.35 -11.96 0.70
N LYS A 166 6.79 -11.76 1.95
CA LYS A 166 7.52 -12.80 2.70
C LYS A 166 6.69 -14.05 2.88
N GLU A 167 5.44 -13.90 3.32
CA GLU A 167 4.50 -15.02 3.47
C GLU A 167 4.25 -15.71 2.13
N ALA A 168 4.03 -14.97 1.06
CA ALA A 168 3.76 -15.53 -0.25
C ALA A 168 4.94 -16.36 -0.81
N ILE A 169 6.19 -15.92 -0.60
CA ILE A 169 7.40 -16.68 -0.96
C ILE A 169 7.49 -17.97 -0.15
N GLU A 170 7.17 -17.94 1.15
CA GLU A 170 7.17 -19.12 2.00
C GLU A 170 6.14 -20.15 1.52
N VAL A 171 4.92 -19.69 1.16
CA VAL A 171 3.86 -20.54 0.62
C VAL A 171 4.25 -21.12 -0.73
N GLU A 172 4.78 -20.30 -1.65
CA GLU A 172 5.27 -20.76 -2.96
C GLU A 172 6.34 -21.84 -2.79
N ARG A 173 7.35 -21.58 -1.96
CA ARG A 173 8.39 -22.57 -1.65
C ARG A 173 7.80 -23.87 -1.08
N TYR A 174 6.84 -23.77 -0.14
CA TYR A 174 6.17 -24.95 0.40
C TYR A 174 5.48 -25.76 -0.70
N ASN A 175 4.74 -25.12 -1.57
CA ASN A 175 4.02 -25.78 -2.66
C ASN A 175 4.97 -26.47 -3.64
N LEU A 176 6.08 -25.82 -4.01
CA LEU A 176 7.11 -26.40 -4.88
C LEU A 176 7.80 -27.63 -4.27
N LEU A 177 8.01 -27.63 -2.95
CA LEU A 177 8.65 -28.76 -2.25
C LEU A 177 7.68 -29.87 -1.83
N ASN A 178 6.37 -29.67 -2.04
CA ASN A 178 5.33 -30.67 -1.70
C ASN A 178 4.35 -30.86 -2.86
N PRO A 179 4.80 -31.27 -4.05
CA PRO A 179 3.96 -31.33 -5.25
C PRO A 179 2.79 -32.31 -5.14
N GLU A 180 2.91 -33.32 -4.26
CA GLU A 180 1.87 -34.32 -4.00
C GLU A 180 0.78 -33.84 -3.05
N LYS A 181 0.98 -32.69 -2.38
CA LYS A 181 0.01 -32.16 -1.42
C LYS A 181 -0.90 -31.13 -2.09
N LYS A 182 -2.10 -30.95 -1.51
CA LYS A 182 -2.96 -29.85 -1.91
C LYS A 182 -2.22 -28.51 -1.72
N PRO A 183 -2.12 -27.67 -2.76
CA PRO A 183 -1.44 -26.39 -2.66
C PRO A 183 -2.05 -25.50 -1.58
N LYS A 184 -1.21 -24.84 -0.80
CA LYS A 184 -1.62 -23.76 0.10
C LYS A 184 -1.87 -22.51 -0.71
N LYS A 185 -2.83 -21.70 -0.27
CA LYS A 185 -3.05 -20.35 -0.80
C LYS A 185 -2.19 -19.36 -0.01
N THR A 186 -1.65 -18.38 -0.71
CA THR A 186 -1.06 -17.21 -0.06
C THR A 186 -2.15 -16.37 0.61
N TYR A 187 -1.80 -15.57 1.59
CA TYR A 187 -2.77 -14.65 2.22
C TYR A 187 -3.34 -13.64 1.22
N ILE A 188 -2.55 -13.22 0.24
CA ILE A 188 -3.01 -12.38 -0.89
C ILE A 188 -4.12 -13.08 -1.68
N GLU A 189 -3.94 -14.36 -2.00
CA GLU A 189 -4.97 -15.16 -2.67
C GLU A 189 -6.21 -15.39 -1.81
N GLU A 190 -6.04 -15.60 -0.49
CA GLU A 190 -7.16 -15.69 0.45
C GLU A 190 -8.02 -14.41 0.42
N CYS A 191 -7.39 -13.24 0.38
CA CYS A 191 -8.07 -11.95 0.33
C CYS A 191 -8.71 -11.65 -1.02
N LEU A 192 -8.03 -11.93 -2.12
CA LEU A 192 -8.35 -11.36 -3.43
C LEU A 192 -8.92 -12.35 -4.45
N SER A 193 -8.70 -13.68 -4.30
CA SER A 193 -9.09 -14.64 -5.35
C SER A 193 -10.60 -14.72 -5.60
N SER A 194 -11.41 -14.52 -4.57
CA SER A 194 -12.88 -14.55 -4.66
C SER A 194 -13.50 -13.20 -5.02
N THR A 195 -12.71 -12.14 -5.14
CA THR A 195 -13.20 -10.79 -5.47
C THR A 195 -13.33 -10.59 -6.98
N GLU A 196 -14.04 -9.56 -7.41
CA GLU A 196 -14.20 -9.23 -8.82
C GLU A 196 -13.37 -8.01 -9.21
N GLY A 197 -13.02 -7.91 -10.50
CA GLY A 197 -12.36 -6.76 -11.10
C GLY A 197 -10.84 -6.70 -10.90
N PRO A 198 -10.18 -5.77 -11.60
CA PRO A 198 -8.75 -5.54 -11.52
C PRO A 198 -8.34 -4.88 -10.20
N ILE A 199 -7.04 -4.90 -9.92
CA ILE A 199 -6.44 -4.27 -8.74
C ILE A 199 -5.75 -2.98 -9.14
N VAL A 200 -6.05 -1.90 -8.42
CA VAL A 200 -5.33 -0.62 -8.45
C VAL A 200 -4.75 -0.37 -7.06
N ALA A 201 -3.43 -0.29 -6.97
CA ALA A 201 -2.70 -0.03 -5.75
C ALA A 201 -2.01 1.33 -5.81
N ALA A 202 -2.11 2.13 -4.74
CA ALA A 202 -1.42 3.40 -4.61
C ALA A 202 -0.77 3.55 -3.23
N SER A 203 0.45 4.11 -3.21
CA SER A 203 1.18 4.37 -1.97
C SER A 203 2.02 5.64 -2.09
N ASP A 204 2.50 6.14 -0.94
CA ASP A 204 3.39 7.30 -0.87
C ASP A 204 4.89 6.94 -1.10
N TYR A 205 5.12 5.72 -1.54
CA TYR A 205 6.43 5.16 -1.87
C TYR A 205 6.53 4.86 -3.37
N ILE A 206 7.73 4.54 -3.84
CA ILE A 206 7.94 4.12 -5.23
C ILE A 206 7.06 2.91 -5.57
N ARG A 207 6.66 2.79 -6.84
CA ARG A 207 5.75 1.72 -7.32
C ARG A 207 6.22 0.32 -6.98
N LEU A 208 7.54 0.12 -6.92
CA LEU A 208 8.14 -1.15 -6.53
C LEU A 208 7.65 -1.64 -5.16
N ASN A 209 7.26 -0.73 -4.24
CA ASN A 209 6.74 -1.11 -2.94
C ASN A 209 5.46 -1.95 -3.06
N SER A 210 4.50 -1.53 -3.86
CA SER A 210 3.27 -2.30 -4.10
C SER A 210 3.45 -3.40 -5.14
N ASP A 211 4.36 -3.24 -6.09
CA ASP A 211 4.65 -4.26 -7.11
C ASP A 211 5.20 -5.57 -6.52
N GLN A 212 5.69 -5.55 -5.29
CA GLN A 212 6.18 -6.75 -4.59
C GLN A 212 5.15 -7.89 -4.54
N ILE A 213 3.86 -7.56 -4.53
CA ILE A 213 2.79 -8.56 -4.42
C ILE A 213 2.15 -8.92 -5.77
N ARG A 214 2.52 -8.23 -6.85
CA ARG A 214 2.00 -8.51 -8.20
C ARG A 214 2.12 -9.97 -8.65
N PRO A 215 3.24 -10.69 -8.43
CA PRO A 215 3.39 -12.09 -8.85
C PRO A 215 2.44 -13.06 -8.15
N PHE A 216 1.89 -12.67 -7.00
CA PHE A 216 1.08 -13.54 -6.13
C PHE A 216 -0.43 -13.30 -6.28
N THR A 217 -0.85 -12.67 -7.39
CA THR A 217 -2.25 -12.53 -7.76
C THR A 217 -2.45 -12.88 -9.23
N THR A 218 -3.56 -13.52 -9.52
CA THR A 218 -3.97 -13.86 -10.91
C THR A 218 -4.73 -12.71 -11.60
N LYS A 219 -5.03 -11.64 -10.85
CA LYS A 219 -5.76 -10.47 -11.37
C LYS A 219 -4.79 -9.48 -12.02
N SER A 220 -5.29 -8.73 -12.98
CA SER A 220 -4.58 -7.56 -13.50
C SER A 220 -4.26 -6.59 -12.37
N PHE A 221 -2.99 -6.27 -12.19
CA PHE A 221 -2.48 -5.45 -11.10
C PHE A 221 -1.79 -4.20 -11.65
N TYR A 222 -2.26 -3.03 -11.20
CA TYR A 222 -1.74 -1.73 -11.59
C TYR A 222 -1.32 -0.97 -10.34
N SER A 223 -0.05 -0.55 -10.29
CA SER A 223 0.53 0.17 -9.16
C SER A 223 0.84 1.62 -9.52
N PHE A 224 0.61 2.51 -8.58
CA PHE A 224 0.93 3.94 -8.65
C PHE A 224 1.71 4.33 -7.40
N GLY A 225 2.69 5.20 -7.57
CA GLY A 225 3.58 5.57 -6.48
C GLY A 225 4.40 6.81 -6.80
N THR A 226 5.33 7.13 -5.93
CA THR A 226 6.10 8.35 -5.95
C THR A 226 7.51 8.14 -6.52
N ASP A 227 7.60 7.55 -7.71
CA ASP A 227 8.88 7.31 -8.38
C ASP A 227 9.61 8.62 -8.71
N GLY A 228 10.94 8.58 -8.73
CA GLY A 228 11.80 9.75 -8.95
C GLY A 228 12.34 10.33 -7.63
N TYR A 229 12.83 11.56 -7.67
CA TYR A 229 13.28 12.28 -6.47
C TYR A 229 12.13 12.93 -5.73
N GLY A 230 12.29 13.19 -4.43
CA GLY A 230 11.37 14.01 -3.65
C GLY A 230 11.21 15.42 -4.23
N ARG A 231 10.17 16.11 -3.83
CA ARG A 231 9.88 17.51 -4.21
C ARG A 231 9.47 18.31 -2.98
N SER A 232 9.73 19.61 -3.02
CA SER A 232 9.34 20.56 -1.97
C SER A 232 8.14 21.36 -2.42
N ASP A 233 6.95 20.99 -1.93
CA ASP A 233 5.68 21.67 -2.23
C ASP A 233 4.64 21.34 -1.15
N THR A 234 3.42 21.82 -1.30
CA THR A 234 2.28 21.41 -0.47
C THR A 234 1.90 19.95 -0.73
N ARG A 235 1.32 19.27 0.26
CA ARG A 235 0.84 17.89 0.13
C ARG A 235 -0.07 17.69 -1.09
N LYS A 236 -0.98 18.64 -1.34
CA LYS A 236 -1.89 18.62 -2.49
C LYS A 236 -1.13 18.63 -3.81
N ASN A 237 -0.17 19.53 -3.96
CA ASN A 237 0.62 19.66 -5.18
C ASN A 237 1.54 18.45 -5.39
N LEU A 238 2.15 17.94 -4.30
CA LEU A 238 2.99 16.74 -4.34
C LEU A 238 2.20 15.51 -4.81
N ARG A 239 1.00 15.26 -4.26
CA ARG A 239 0.14 14.15 -4.68
C ARG A 239 -0.28 14.28 -6.15
N LYS A 240 -0.58 15.49 -6.59
CA LYS A 240 -0.85 15.77 -8.01
C LYS A 240 0.39 15.58 -8.88
N PHE A 241 1.57 16.03 -8.42
CA PHE A 241 2.83 15.85 -9.14
C PHE A 241 3.17 14.37 -9.32
N PHE A 242 3.04 13.57 -8.28
CA PHE A 242 3.29 12.12 -8.32
C PHE A 242 2.11 11.30 -8.83
N GLU A 243 0.99 11.93 -9.19
CA GLU A 243 -0.19 11.30 -9.78
C GLU A 243 -0.84 10.24 -8.88
N ILE A 244 -0.85 10.52 -7.57
CA ILE A 244 -1.43 9.66 -6.53
C ILE A 244 -2.52 10.38 -5.70
N ASP A 245 -3.01 11.51 -6.16
CA ASP A 245 -4.22 12.14 -5.64
C ASP A 245 -5.49 11.39 -6.10
N LYS A 246 -6.62 11.68 -5.45
CA LYS A 246 -7.89 11.03 -5.76
C LYS A 246 -8.31 11.19 -7.22
N GLU A 247 -8.00 12.32 -7.84
CA GLU A 247 -8.35 12.62 -9.24
C GLU A 247 -7.61 11.70 -10.21
N HIS A 248 -6.31 11.50 -10.03
CA HIS A 248 -5.53 10.55 -10.83
C HIS A 248 -5.95 9.11 -10.54
N ILE A 249 -6.19 8.74 -9.26
CA ILE A 249 -6.65 7.40 -8.91
C ILE A 249 -7.97 7.08 -9.60
N VAL A 250 -8.92 8.01 -9.65
CA VAL A 250 -10.20 7.84 -10.38
C VAL A 250 -9.94 7.65 -11.87
N ALA A 251 -9.16 8.55 -12.51
CA ALA A 251 -8.88 8.47 -13.93
C ALA A 251 -8.17 7.17 -14.31
N TYR A 252 -7.19 6.74 -13.52
CA TYR A 252 -6.48 5.49 -13.71
C TYR A 252 -7.38 4.28 -13.51
N SER A 253 -8.23 4.28 -12.48
CA SER A 253 -9.21 3.21 -12.24
C SER A 253 -10.16 3.03 -13.43
N LEU A 254 -10.69 4.14 -13.97
CA LEU A 254 -11.54 4.12 -15.16
C LEU A 254 -10.78 3.65 -16.41
N SER A 255 -9.51 4.06 -16.56
CA SER A 255 -8.67 3.63 -17.67
C SER A 255 -8.35 2.13 -17.59
N VAL A 256 -8.09 1.62 -16.39
CA VAL A 256 -7.87 0.20 -16.15
C VAL A 256 -9.12 -0.62 -16.47
N LEU A 257 -10.28 -0.20 -15.95
CA LEU A 257 -11.56 -0.87 -16.25
C LEU A 257 -11.91 -0.84 -17.74
N ALA A 258 -11.61 0.26 -18.43
CA ALA A 258 -11.80 0.35 -19.88
C ALA A 258 -10.84 -0.56 -20.65
N LYS A 259 -9.58 -0.67 -20.23
CA LYS A 259 -8.59 -1.58 -20.82
C LYS A 259 -8.99 -3.05 -20.65
N GLU A 260 -9.59 -3.40 -19.51
CA GLU A 260 -10.16 -4.72 -19.23
C GLU A 260 -11.55 -4.92 -19.90
N GLN A 261 -12.02 -3.97 -20.69
CA GLN A 261 -13.31 -4.00 -21.41
C GLN A 261 -14.54 -4.12 -20.48
N LEU A 262 -14.41 -3.72 -19.22
CA LEU A 262 -15.49 -3.75 -18.23
C LEU A 262 -16.38 -2.49 -18.30
N ILE A 263 -15.87 -1.40 -18.87
CA ILE A 263 -16.60 -0.15 -19.12
C ILE A 263 -16.16 0.47 -20.45
N PRO A 264 -16.99 1.36 -21.07
CA PRO A 264 -16.57 2.15 -22.22
C PRO A 264 -15.42 3.12 -21.89
N SER A 265 -14.44 3.27 -22.81
CA SER A 265 -13.27 4.17 -22.65
C SER A 265 -13.64 5.65 -22.53
N LYS A 266 -14.85 6.05 -22.96
CA LYS A 266 -15.35 7.41 -22.81
C LYS A 266 -15.31 7.92 -21.36
N TYR A 267 -15.58 7.05 -20.37
CA TYR A 267 -15.55 7.42 -18.95
C TYR A 267 -14.15 7.86 -18.50
N ALA A 268 -13.12 7.14 -18.92
CA ALA A 268 -11.73 7.52 -18.63
C ALA A 268 -11.38 8.86 -19.30
N LYS A 269 -11.76 9.04 -20.58
CA LYS A 269 -11.54 10.29 -21.32
C LYS A 269 -12.23 11.48 -20.66
N GLU A 270 -13.46 11.30 -20.22
CA GLU A 270 -14.23 12.33 -19.52
C GLU A 270 -13.60 12.71 -18.18
N ALA A 271 -13.13 11.72 -17.40
CA ALA A 271 -12.44 11.96 -16.13
C ALA A 271 -11.11 12.73 -16.32
N ILE A 272 -10.29 12.32 -17.29
CA ILE A 272 -9.03 13.00 -17.63
C ILE A 272 -9.30 14.47 -17.95
N LYS A 273 -10.32 14.75 -18.80
CA LYS A 273 -10.74 16.11 -19.14
C LYS A 273 -11.28 16.88 -17.95
N LYS A 274 -12.18 16.26 -17.16
CA LYS A 274 -12.82 16.86 -15.98
C LYS A 274 -11.79 17.31 -14.95
N TYR A 275 -10.82 16.46 -14.65
CA TYR A 275 -9.78 16.73 -13.65
C TYR A 275 -8.58 17.50 -14.21
N LYS A 276 -8.63 17.88 -15.50
CA LYS A 276 -7.57 18.63 -16.18
C LYS A 276 -6.20 17.96 -16.01
N ILE A 277 -6.17 16.63 -16.19
CA ILE A 277 -4.93 15.85 -16.12
C ILE A 277 -4.12 16.13 -17.39
N ASP A 278 -2.89 16.57 -17.21
CA ASP A 278 -1.95 16.80 -18.31
C ASP A 278 -1.39 15.47 -18.81
N THR A 279 -1.90 14.99 -19.94
CA THR A 279 -1.49 13.74 -20.56
C THR A 279 -0.13 13.82 -21.28
N ALA A 280 0.40 15.03 -21.48
CA ALA A 280 1.72 15.24 -22.09
C ALA A 280 2.84 15.39 -21.04
N LYS A 281 2.48 15.51 -19.77
CA LYS A 281 3.44 15.61 -18.67
C LYS A 281 4.36 14.37 -18.66
N PRO A 282 5.70 14.56 -18.64
CA PRO A 282 6.62 13.46 -18.46
C PRO A 282 6.43 12.78 -17.10
N ILE A 283 6.74 11.48 -17.02
CA ILE A 283 6.71 10.77 -15.74
C ILE A 283 7.68 11.41 -14.72
N PRO A 284 7.36 11.40 -13.42
CA PRO A 284 8.18 12.09 -12.40
C PRO A 284 9.65 11.72 -12.37
N THR A 285 10.02 10.52 -12.81
CA THR A 285 11.44 10.08 -12.92
C THR A 285 12.24 10.82 -14.00
N LYS A 286 11.58 11.52 -14.90
CA LYS A 286 12.21 12.30 -15.99
C LYS A 286 12.15 13.80 -15.78
N LEU A 287 11.69 14.27 -14.61
CA LEU A 287 11.50 15.68 -14.26
C LEU A 287 12.51 16.16 -13.21
#